data_a4104da907f2e6f75ecdd63f7624cec3
#
_entry.id   a4104da907f2e6f75ecdd63f7624cec3
#
_cell.length_a   1.000
_cell.length_b   1.000
_cell.length_c   1.000
_cell.angle_alpha   90.00
_cell.angle_beta   90.00
_cell.angle_gamma   90.00
#
_symmetry.space_group_name_H-M   'P 1'
#
loop_
_entity.id
_entity.type
_entity.pdbx_description
1 polymer ?
#
loop_
_entity_poly.entity_id
_entity_poly.type
_entity_poly.pdbx_seq_one_letter_code
_entity_poly.pdbx_strand_id
1 'polypeptide(L)'
;MSLTGAAALQAALAGEHAANYAYGVIGAHLTGNDLALAQDSQTAHQHRRDSLVTQLTAAGVIPQAASAAYKLPFAVTTGADGRRLAVTLEERLAGLWRAAVPATQGADRQAAVQALTETAVRATQWRQRATPNSPATVAFPGS
;
A
#
# COMPACT_ATOMS: atom_id res chain seq x y z
N MET A 1 -15.31 14.55 9.37
CA MET A 1 -14.20 14.42 8.39
C MET A 1 -14.20 15.63 7.48
N SER A 2 -13.06 16.31 7.32
CA SER A 2 -12.94 17.44 6.40
C SER A 2 -12.91 17.00 4.95
N LEU A 3 -13.19 17.91 4.00
CA LEU A 3 -13.06 17.60 2.56
C LEU A 3 -11.64 17.18 2.18
N THR A 4 -10.64 17.87 2.75
CA THR A 4 -9.22 17.51 2.51
C THR A 4 -8.88 16.13 3.07
N GLY A 5 -9.38 15.81 4.27
CA GLY A 5 -9.21 14.49 4.86
C GLY A 5 -9.88 13.39 4.03
N ALA A 6 -11.12 13.63 3.60
CA ALA A 6 -11.84 12.69 2.74
C ALA A 6 -11.09 12.46 1.42
N ALA A 7 -10.59 13.52 0.77
CA ALA A 7 -9.82 13.39 -0.47
C ALA A 7 -8.54 12.58 -0.28
N ALA A 8 -7.80 12.82 0.81
CA ALA A 8 -6.58 12.07 1.12
C ALA A 8 -6.87 10.58 1.40
N LEU A 9 -7.95 10.27 2.12
CA LEU A 9 -8.34 8.88 2.40
C LEU A 9 -8.88 8.18 1.15
N GLN A 10 -9.57 8.87 0.25
CA GLN A 10 -9.96 8.33 -1.05
C GLN A 10 -8.74 8.00 -1.92
N ALA A 11 -7.71 8.86 -1.92
CA ALA A 11 -6.46 8.59 -2.62
C ALA A 11 -5.74 7.36 -2.03
N ALA A 12 -5.70 7.24 -0.71
CA ALA A 12 -5.16 6.05 -0.04
C ALA A 12 -5.96 4.79 -0.41
N LEU A 13 -7.30 4.87 -0.43
CA LEU A 13 -8.16 3.75 -0.83
C LEU A 13 -7.89 3.30 -2.28
N ALA A 14 -7.74 4.25 -3.20
CA ALA A 14 -7.35 3.94 -4.58
C ALA A 14 -6.00 3.20 -4.64
N GLY A 15 -5.03 3.63 -3.83
CA GLY A 15 -3.74 2.95 -3.68
C GLY A 15 -3.86 1.53 -3.11
N GLU A 16 -4.69 1.32 -2.10
CA GLU A 16 -4.93 -0.01 -1.51
C GLU A 16 -5.62 -0.96 -2.50
N HIS A 17 -6.57 -0.46 -3.29
CA HIS A 17 -7.17 -1.25 -4.38
C HIS A 17 -6.13 -1.69 -5.42
N ALA A 18 -5.27 -0.76 -5.85
CA ALA A 18 -4.20 -1.06 -6.81
C ALA A 18 -3.19 -2.05 -6.24
N ALA A 19 -2.82 -1.91 -4.96
CA ALA A 19 -1.91 -2.84 -4.28
C ALA A 19 -2.50 -4.25 -4.19
N ASN A 20 -3.76 -4.37 -3.84
CA ASN A 20 -4.44 -5.67 -3.77
C ASN A 20 -4.41 -6.38 -5.13
N TYR A 21 -4.70 -5.67 -6.21
CA TYR A 21 -4.58 -6.21 -7.58
C TYR A 21 -3.15 -6.64 -7.90
N ALA A 22 -2.19 -5.76 -7.66
CA ALA A 22 -0.80 -6.01 -8.03
C ALA A 22 -0.16 -7.15 -7.24
N TYR A 23 -0.52 -7.36 -5.97
CA TYR A 23 -0.03 -8.51 -5.20
C TYR A 23 -0.53 -9.85 -5.74
N GLY A 24 -1.68 -9.89 -6.41
CA GLY A 24 -2.11 -11.07 -7.16
C GLY A 24 -1.14 -11.40 -8.30
N VAL A 25 -0.68 -10.40 -9.03
CA VAL A 25 0.31 -10.55 -10.08
C VAL A 25 1.69 -10.92 -9.50
N ILE A 26 2.12 -10.25 -8.45
CA ILE A 26 3.40 -10.51 -7.76
C ILE A 26 3.45 -11.95 -7.27
N GLY A 27 2.43 -12.40 -6.56
CA GLY A 27 2.36 -13.74 -5.98
C GLY A 27 2.44 -14.85 -7.02
N ALA A 28 1.94 -14.62 -8.23
CA ALA A 28 2.01 -15.59 -9.33
C ALA A 28 3.45 -15.89 -9.80
N HIS A 29 4.42 -15.04 -9.47
CA HIS A 29 5.82 -15.16 -9.88
C HIS A 29 6.78 -15.47 -8.73
N LEU A 30 6.24 -15.70 -7.53
CA LEU A 30 7.03 -15.94 -6.31
C LEU A 30 6.80 -17.34 -5.76
N THR A 31 7.78 -17.82 -5.01
CA THR A 31 7.73 -19.10 -4.29
C THR A 31 8.29 -18.94 -2.87
N GLY A 32 8.07 -19.93 -2.02
CA GLY A 32 8.68 -20.00 -0.68
C GLY A 32 8.36 -18.79 0.20
N ASN A 33 9.36 -18.28 0.90
CA ASN A 33 9.21 -17.16 1.84
C ASN A 33 8.79 -15.86 1.17
N ASP A 34 9.20 -15.64 -0.07
CA ASP A 34 8.78 -14.45 -0.83
C ASP A 34 7.29 -14.51 -1.18
N LEU A 35 6.78 -15.68 -1.55
CA LEU A 35 5.35 -15.88 -1.77
C LEU A 35 4.56 -15.68 -0.47
N ALA A 36 5.05 -16.22 0.65
CA ALA A 36 4.43 -16.01 1.95
C ALA A 36 4.33 -14.51 2.30
N LEU A 37 5.41 -13.76 2.11
CA LEU A 37 5.39 -12.31 2.33
C LEU A 37 4.41 -11.60 1.39
N ALA A 38 4.33 -12.02 0.13
CA ALA A 38 3.37 -11.43 -0.83
C ALA A 38 1.92 -11.67 -0.39
N GLN A 39 1.61 -12.88 0.07
CA GLN A 39 0.28 -13.24 0.58
C GLN A 39 -0.07 -12.46 1.86
N ASP A 40 0.85 -12.36 2.80
CA ASP A 40 0.68 -11.56 4.03
C ASP A 40 0.49 -10.08 3.72
N SER A 41 1.27 -9.56 2.78
CA SER A 41 1.15 -8.18 2.30
C SER A 41 -0.21 -7.91 1.68
N GLN A 42 -0.67 -8.81 0.80
CA GLN A 42 -1.99 -8.69 0.17
C GLN A 42 -3.11 -8.70 1.22
N THR A 43 -3.06 -9.60 2.18
CA THR A 43 -4.03 -9.67 3.27
C THR A 43 -4.06 -8.37 4.08
N ALA A 44 -2.90 -7.81 4.40
CA ALA A 44 -2.81 -6.54 5.11
C ALA A 44 -3.44 -5.39 4.32
N HIS A 45 -3.22 -5.32 3.01
CA HIS A 45 -3.84 -4.32 2.15
C HIS A 45 -5.34 -4.51 1.98
N GLN A 46 -5.83 -5.75 1.94
CA GLN A 46 -7.27 -6.04 1.95
C GLN A 46 -7.92 -5.52 3.23
N HIS A 47 -7.34 -5.78 4.40
CA HIS A 47 -7.84 -5.26 5.67
C HIS A 47 -7.83 -3.73 5.71
N ARG A 48 -6.77 -3.11 5.20
CA ARG A 48 -6.66 -1.65 5.14
C ARG A 48 -7.72 -1.04 4.23
N ARG A 49 -7.92 -1.62 3.05
CA ARG A 49 -9.02 -1.27 2.13
C ARG A 49 -10.38 -1.32 2.82
N ASP A 50 -10.67 -2.42 3.49
CA ASP A 50 -11.97 -2.63 4.14
C ASP A 50 -12.19 -1.62 5.28
N SER A 51 -11.14 -1.32 6.04
CA SER A 51 -11.17 -0.29 7.08
C SER A 51 -11.46 1.10 6.49
N LEU A 52 -10.83 1.45 5.37
CA LEU A 52 -11.07 2.72 4.68
C LEU A 52 -12.51 2.83 4.14
N VAL A 53 -13.02 1.75 3.56
CA VAL A 53 -14.42 1.71 3.09
C VAL A 53 -15.37 1.98 4.26
N THR A 54 -15.16 1.33 5.40
CA THR A 54 -15.98 1.52 6.60
C THR A 54 -15.87 2.98 7.10
N GLN A 55 -14.66 3.51 7.18
CA GLN A 55 -14.37 4.86 7.67
C GLN A 55 -15.02 5.95 6.80
N LEU A 56 -14.87 5.86 5.48
CA LEU A 56 -15.46 6.79 4.53
C LEU A 56 -16.99 6.70 4.55
N THR A 57 -17.55 5.49 4.56
CA THR A 57 -18.99 5.28 4.63
C THR A 57 -19.59 5.88 5.90
N ALA A 58 -18.94 5.67 7.04
CA ALA A 58 -19.38 6.25 8.33
C ALA A 58 -19.36 7.78 8.32
N ALA A 59 -18.49 8.38 7.51
CA ALA A 59 -18.41 9.83 7.31
C ALA A 59 -19.37 10.36 6.23
N GLY A 60 -20.21 9.50 5.64
CA GLY A 60 -21.14 9.88 4.60
C GLY A 60 -20.48 10.12 3.22
N VAL A 61 -19.26 9.63 3.05
CA VAL A 61 -18.49 9.72 1.80
C VAL A 61 -18.62 8.39 1.04
N ILE A 62 -18.99 8.42 -0.23
CA ILE A 62 -19.05 7.22 -1.06
C ILE A 62 -17.62 6.75 -1.35
N PRO A 63 -17.22 5.55 -0.88
CA PRO A 63 -15.86 5.05 -1.11
C PRO A 63 -15.61 4.80 -2.59
N GLN A 64 -14.41 5.13 -3.06
CA GLN A 64 -13.99 4.81 -4.41
C GLN A 64 -13.98 3.30 -4.63
N ALA A 65 -14.65 2.86 -5.70
CA ALA A 65 -14.67 1.45 -6.08
C ALA A 65 -13.33 1.00 -6.69
N ALA A 66 -13.04 -0.30 -6.56
CA ALA A 66 -11.91 -0.90 -7.27
C ALA A 66 -12.16 -0.90 -8.79
N SER A 67 -11.10 -0.73 -9.56
CA SER A 67 -11.12 -0.97 -11.01
C SER A 67 -11.05 -2.47 -11.31
N ALA A 68 -11.54 -2.89 -12.48
CA ALA A 68 -11.45 -4.29 -12.92
C ALA A 68 -10.01 -4.74 -13.13
N ALA A 69 -9.13 -3.82 -13.56
CA ALA A 69 -7.70 -4.03 -13.73
C ALA A 69 -6.95 -2.71 -13.57
N TYR A 70 -5.66 -2.81 -13.25
CA TYR A 70 -4.76 -1.66 -13.10
C TYR A 70 -3.56 -1.81 -14.02
N LYS A 71 -3.12 -0.70 -14.62
CA LYS A 71 -1.88 -0.66 -15.38
C LYS A 71 -0.71 -0.70 -14.40
N LEU A 72 0.16 -1.71 -14.55
CA LEU A 72 1.38 -1.82 -13.78
C LEU A 72 2.47 -0.90 -14.35
N PRO A 73 3.39 -0.39 -13.52
CA PRO A 73 4.45 0.53 -13.98
C PRO A 73 5.45 -0.14 -14.93
N PHE A 74 5.57 -1.46 -14.88
CA PHE A 74 6.41 -2.27 -15.78
C PHE A 74 5.88 -3.70 -15.85
N ALA A 75 6.32 -4.45 -16.85
CA ALA A 75 5.94 -5.85 -17.02
C ALA A 75 6.54 -6.71 -15.90
N VAL A 76 5.76 -7.66 -15.39
CA VAL A 76 6.18 -8.64 -14.38
C VAL A 76 6.19 -10.02 -15.02
N THR A 77 7.38 -10.54 -15.27
CA THR A 77 7.58 -11.83 -15.93
C THR A 77 8.46 -12.78 -15.11
N THR A 78 9.14 -12.28 -14.09
CA THR A 78 10.05 -13.04 -13.21
C THR A 78 9.77 -12.75 -11.74
N GLY A 79 10.32 -13.57 -10.84
CA GLY A 79 10.28 -13.30 -9.40
C GLY A 79 11.00 -12.00 -9.02
N ALA A 80 12.11 -11.68 -9.70
CA ALA A 80 12.83 -10.43 -9.49
C ALA A 80 11.96 -9.22 -9.85
N ASP A 81 11.21 -9.28 -10.95
CA ASP A 81 10.23 -8.24 -11.31
C ASP A 81 9.14 -8.10 -10.24
N GLY A 82 8.64 -9.22 -9.72
CA GLY A 82 7.65 -9.23 -8.65
C GLY A 82 8.13 -8.54 -7.39
N ARG A 83 9.34 -8.86 -6.92
CA ARG A 83 9.96 -8.20 -5.76
C ARG A 83 10.14 -6.70 -5.99
N ARG A 84 10.61 -6.31 -7.17
CA ARG A 84 10.78 -4.90 -7.55
C ARG A 84 9.45 -4.15 -7.59
N LEU A 85 8.40 -4.77 -8.11
CA LEU A 85 7.06 -4.18 -8.11
C LEU A 85 6.54 -4.00 -6.69
N ALA A 86 6.75 -4.97 -5.80
CA ALA A 86 6.37 -4.85 -4.40
C ALA A 86 7.04 -3.65 -3.71
N VAL A 87 8.34 -3.43 -3.93
CA VAL A 87 9.02 -2.21 -3.44
C VAL A 87 8.34 -0.95 -3.96
N THR A 88 8.10 -0.87 -5.27
CA THR A 88 7.46 0.29 -5.90
C THR A 88 6.06 0.56 -5.32
N LEU A 89 5.26 -0.48 -5.11
CA LEU A 89 3.93 -0.36 -4.53
C LEU A 89 3.97 0.19 -3.11
N GLU A 90 4.79 -0.40 -2.27
CA GLU A 90 4.86 -0.01 -0.85
C GLU A 90 5.39 1.42 -0.71
N GLU A 91 6.34 1.83 -1.53
CA GLU A 91 6.82 3.22 -1.57
C GLU A 91 5.72 4.21 -1.97
N ARG A 92 4.94 3.88 -3.00
CA ARG A 92 3.82 4.72 -3.44
C ARG A 92 2.73 4.82 -2.38
N LEU A 93 2.38 3.69 -1.76
CA LEU A 93 1.43 3.67 -0.66
C LEU A 93 1.91 4.46 0.55
N ALA A 94 3.19 4.34 0.92
CA ALA A 94 3.77 5.16 1.98
C ALA A 94 3.64 6.65 1.67
N GLY A 95 3.81 7.06 0.42
CA GLY A 95 3.58 8.45 -0.01
C GLY A 95 2.14 8.91 0.17
N LEU A 96 1.17 8.05 -0.18
CA LEU A 96 -0.26 8.35 0.01
C LEU A 96 -0.64 8.47 1.48
N TRP A 97 -0.17 7.54 2.32
CA TRP A 97 -0.42 7.60 3.76
C TRP A 97 0.30 8.76 4.43
N ARG A 98 1.52 9.07 4.00
CA ARG A 98 2.24 10.26 4.47
C ARG A 98 1.44 11.53 4.17
N ALA A 99 0.83 11.66 3.00
CA ALA A 99 -0.03 12.79 2.66
C ALA A 99 -1.32 12.83 3.49
N ALA A 100 -1.85 11.68 3.89
CA ALA A 100 -3.06 11.59 4.70
C ALA A 100 -2.84 12.04 6.16
N VAL A 101 -1.65 11.92 6.71
CA VAL A 101 -1.35 12.28 8.11
C VAL A 101 -1.70 13.75 8.41
N PRO A 102 -1.17 14.75 7.70
CA PRO A 102 -1.53 16.14 7.97
C PRO A 102 -2.96 16.50 7.55
N ALA A 103 -3.55 15.77 6.62
CA ALA A 103 -4.90 16.02 6.10
C ALA A 103 -6.02 15.52 7.04
N THR A 104 -5.70 14.70 8.02
CA THR A 104 -6.64 14.06 8.96
C THR A 104 -6.43 14.52 10.39
N GLN A 105 -7.36 14.19 11.28
CA GLN A 105 -7.31 14.53 12.71
C GLN A 105 -7.83 13.37 13.56
N GLY A 106 -7.52 13.39 14.85
CA GLY A 106 -8.04 12.41 15.82
C GLY A 106 -7.76 10.97 15.41
N ALA A 107 -8.77 10.13 15.49
CA ALA A 107 -8.68 8.70 15.15
C ALA A 107 -8.27 8.45 13.70
N ASP A 108 -8.71 9.30 12.77
CA ASP A 108 -8.33 9.19 11.35
C ASP A 108 -6.84 9.42 11.14
N ARG A 109 -6.26 10.40 11.84
CA ARG A 109 -4.81 10.63 11.80
C ARG A 109 -4.04 9.49 12.44
N GLN A 110 -4.53 8.96 13.56
CA GLN A 110 -3.93 7.80 14.20
C GLN A 110 -3.87 6.60 13.25
N ALA A 111 -4.97 6.31 12.55
CA ALA A 111 -5.04 5.26 11.55
C ALA A 111 -4.07 5.52 10.38
N ALA A 112 -3.95 6.75 9.91
CA ALA A 112 -3.02 7.12 8.84
C ALA A 112 -1.55 6.93 9.26
N VAL A 113 -1.19 7.31 10.48
CA VAL A 113 0.17 7.10 11.03
C VAL A 113 0.47 5.60 11.14
N GLN A 114 -0.47 4.80 11.64
CA GLN A 114 -0.31 3.35 11.71
C GLN A 114 -0.12 2.74 10.33
N ALA A 115 -0.95 3.13 9.37
CA ALA A 115 -0.85 2.64 7.99
C ALA A 115 0.49 3.02 7.33
N LEU A 116 0.95 4.26 7.53
CA LEU A 116 2.26 4.70 7.07
C LEU A 116 3.38 3.84 7.66
N THR A 117 3.35 3.61 8.96
CA THR A 117 4.37 2.82 9.66
C THR A 117 4.41 1.38 9.15
N GLU A 118 3.28 0.72 9.06
CA GLU A 118 3.18 -0.66 8.57
C GLU A 118 3.64 -0.77 7.11
N THR A 119 3.26 0.18 6.26
CA THR A 119 3.65 0.24 4.85
C THR A 119 5.16 0.47 4.70
N ALA A 120 5.75 1.35 5.50
CA ALA A 120 7.19 1.61 5.51
C ALA A 120 7.99 0.37 5.95
N VAL A 121 7.52 -0.36 6.95
CA VAL A 121 8.14 -1.63 7.37
C VAL A 121 8.08 -2.66 6.24
N ARG A 122 6.95 -2.77 5.57
CA ARG A 122 6.77 -3.69 4.44
C ARG A 122 7.66 -3.33 3.25
N ALA A 123 7.79 -2.04 2.94
CA ALA A 123 8.74 -1.56 1.93
C ALA A 123 10.18 -1.96 2.26
N THR A 124 10.59 -1.85 3.52
CA THR A 124 11.90 -2.30 3.99
C THR A 124 12.10 -3.80 3.80
N GLN A 125 11.11 -4.61 4.15
CA GLN A 125 11.15 -6.07 3.97
C GLN A 125 11.33 -6.43 2.49
N TRP A 126 10.61 -5.78 1.59
CA TRP A 126 10.74 -6.02 0.15
C TRP A 126 12.07 -5.53 -0.42
N ARG A 127 12.60 -4.39 0.04
CA ARG A 127 13.94 -3.93 -0.37
C ARG A 127 15.03 -4.94 0.02
N GLN A 128 14.95 -5.52 1.21
CA GLN A 128 15.89 -6.57 1.63
C GLN A 128 15.91 -7.77 0.69
N ARG A 129 14.78 -8.10 0.07
CA ARG A 129 14.65 -9.20 -0.89
C ARG A 129 15.01 -8.79 -2.32
N ALA A 130 14.68 -7.58 -2.71
CA ALA A 130 14.93 -7.07 -4.07
C ALA A 130 16.38 -6.64 -4.28
N THR A 131 17.00 -6.04 -3.26
CA THR A 131 18.36 -5.50 -3.31
C THR A 131 19.12 -5.81 -2.00
N PRO A 132 19.46 -7.08 -1.76
CA PRO A 132 20.02 -7.51 -0.46
C PRO A 132 21.33 -6.84 -0.08
N ASN A 133 22.09 -6.33 -1.04
CA ASN A 133 23.38 -5.67 -0.83
C ASN A 133 23.28 -4.13 -0.75
N SER A 134 22.07 -3.57 -0.74
CA SER A 134 21.81 -2.14 -0.63
C SER A 134 21.11 -1.81 0.70
N PRO A 135 21.17 -0.55 1.19
CA PRO A 135 20.40 -0.15 2.36
C PRO A 135 18.90 -0.37 2.15
N ALA A 136 18.26 -1.07 3.10
CA ALA A 136 16.84 -1.41 3.02
C ALA A 136 15.93 -0.32 3.58
N THR A 137 16.45 0.54 4.46
CA THR A 137 15.69 1.61 5.09
C THR A 137 15.91 2.95 4.40
N VAL A 138 14.93 3.83 4.49
CA VAL A 138 15.01 5.22 4.04
C VAL A 138 14.67 6.14 5.20
N ALA A 139 15.29 7.34 5.23
CA ALA A 139 15.11 8.26 6.35
C ALA A 139 13.68 8.82 6.42
N PHE A 140 13.05 9.04 5.26
CA PHE A 140 11.70 9.60 5.15
C PHE A 140 10.83 8.72 4.26
N PRO A 141 10.14 7.70 4.83
CA PRO A 141 9.26 6.83 4.06
C PRO A 141 8.18 7.61 3.33
N GLY A 142 7.96 7.27 2.06
CA GLY A 142 6.97 7.94 1.22
C GLY A 142 7.38 9.30 0.67
N SER A 143 8.67 9.64 0.73
CA SER A 143 9.20 10.88 0.14
C SER A 143 9.57 10.71 -1.33
#